data_de0b434647395a3f0fdcb65b12cb725e
#
_entry.id   de0b434647395a3f0fdcb65b12cb725e
#
_cell.length_a   1.000
_cell.length_b   1.000
_cell.length_c   1.000
_cell.angle_alpha   90.00
_cell.angle_beta   90.00
_cell.angle_gamma   90.00
#
_symmetry.space_group_name_H-M   'P 1'
#
loop_
_entity.id
_entity.type
_entity.pdbx_description
1 polymer ?
#
loop_
_entity_poly.entity_id
_entity_poly.type
_entity_poly.pdbx_seq_one_letter_code
_entity_poly.pdbx_strand_id
1 'polypeptide(L)' 'MQGVFTQTVELSSGKFALVENAHEFTLVPWRPVIENRLGREVMGVVQGGSVSWQFGRKLGLSL' A
#
# COMPACT_ATOMS: atom_id res chain seq x y z
N MET A 1 6.20 -6.16 0.29
CA MET A 1 4.75 -6.38 0.19
C MET A 1 4.23 -5.79 -1.10
N GLN A 2 3.43 -6.56 -1.81
CA GLN A 2 2.91 -6.13 -3.11
C GLN A 2 1.47 -6.63 -3.24
N GLY A 3 0.61 -5.81 -3.77
CA GLY A 3 -0.78 -6.20 -3.98
C GLY A 3 -1.60 -5.02 -4.44
N VAL A 4 -2.92 -5.18 -4.42
CA VAL A 4 -3.86 -4.15 -4.83
C VAL A 4 -4.47 -3.52 -3.59
N PHE A 5 -4.45 -2.19 -3.54
CA PHE A 5 -5.09 -1.45 -2.47
C PHE A 5 -6.58 -1.45 -2.75
N THR A 6 -7.34 -2.29 -2.02
CA THR A 6 -8.74 -2.52 -2.35
C THR A 6 -9.70 -1.66 -1.56
N GLN A 7 -9.36 -1.31 -0.34
CA GLN A 7 -10.25 -0.47 0.45
C GLN A 7 -9.53 0.11 1.65
N THR A 8 -10.15 1.14 2.23
CA THR A 8 -9.69 1.76 3.46
C THR A 8 -10.53 1.21 4.61
N VAL A 9 -9.88 0.91 5.72
CA VAL A 9 -10.54 0.38 6.92
C VAL A 9 -10.25 1.31 8.07
N GLU A 10 -11.30 1.74 8.77
CA GLU A 10 -11.14 2.57 9.95
C GLU A 10 -11.40 1.74 11.19
N LEU A 11 -10.41 1.70 12.07
CA LEU A 11 -10.50 0.97 13.32
C LEU A 11 -10.32 1.97 14.46
N SER A 12 -10.59 1.52 15.68
CA SER A 12 -10.43 2.39 16.83
C SER A 12 -8.98 2.88 16.98
N SER A 13 -8.03 2.12 16.48
CA SER A 13 -6.62 2.48 16.58
C SER A 13 -6.14 3.35 15.43
N GLY A 14 -6.99 3.58 14.41
CA GLY A 14 -6.60 4.43 13.30
C GLY A 14 -7.15 3.95 11.97
N LYS A 15 -6.65 4.57 10.92
CA LYS A 15 -7.07 4.30 9.55
C LYS A 15 -6.05 3.41 8.87
N PHE A 16 -6.51 2.39 8.17
CA PHE A 16 -5.64 1.40 7.55
C PHE A 16 -6.04 1.18 6.11
N ALA A 17 -5.09 0.69 5.33
CA ALA A 17 -5.33 0.30 3.96
C ALA A 17 -5.28 -1.22 3.86
N LEU A 18 -6.25 -1.79 3.14
CA LEU A 18 -6.27 -3.22 2.88
C LEU A 18 -5.63 -3.47 1.53
N VAL A 19 -4.54 -4.22 1.55
CA VAL A 19 -3.79 -4.57 0.34
C VAL A 19 -3.92 -6.08 0.14
N GLU A 20 -4.41 -6.48 -1.01
CA GLU A 20 -4.66 -7.89 -1.33
C GLU A 20 -3.76 -8.36 -2.46
N ASN A 21 -3.28 -9.58 -2.32
CA ASN A 21 -2.58 -10.24 -3.41
C ASN A 21 -3.22 -11.61 -3.65
N ALA A 22 -2.58 -12.44 -4.47
CA ALA A 22 -3.17 -13.71 -4.89
C ALA A 22 -3.37 -14.70 -3.74
N HIS A 23 -2.63 -14.53 -2.65
CA HIS A 23 -2.62 -15.53 -1.58
C HIS A 23 -3.13 -14.99 -0.25
N GLU A 24 -3.05 -13.69 -0.04
CA GLU A 24 -3.39 -13.13 1.26
C GLU A 24 -3.72 -11.66 1.14
N PHE A 25 -4.16 -11.10 2.25
CA PHE A 25 -4.36 -9.66 2.35
C PHE A 25 -3.67 -9.16 3.61
N THR A 26 -3.30 -7.88 3.57
CA THR A 26 -2.53 -7.27 4.64
C THR A 26 -3.14 -5.92 4.97
N LEU A 27 -3.26 -5.62 6.25
CA LEU A 27 -3.64 -4.29 6.70
C LEU A 27 -2.39 -3.51 7.03
N VAL A 28 -2.25 -2.34 6.43
CA VAL A 28 -1.11 -1.48 6.70
C VAL A 28 -1.62 -0.08 7.05
N PRO A 29 -0.83 0.71 7.80
CA PRO A 29 -1.25 2.06 8.14
C PRO A 29 -1.52 2.88 6.87
N TRP A 30 -2.66 3.56 6.84
CA TRP A 30 -3.00 4.41 5.71
C TRP A 30 -2.12 5.66 5.71
N ARG A 31 -1.73 6.06 4.51
CA ARG A 31 -0.93 7.28 4.32
C ARG A 31 -1.51 8.08 3.16
N PRO A 32 -1.39 9.40 3.19
CA PRO A 32 -1.89 10.21 2.06
C PRO A 32 -1.27 9.84 0.73
N VAL A 33 -0.06 9.30 0.74
CA VAL A 33 0.64 8.96 -0.49
C VAL A 33 -0.10 7.90 -1.29
N ILE A 34 -0.93 7.07 -0.64
CA ILE A 34 -1.68 6.03 -1.34
C ILE A 34 -3.13 6.42 -1.60
N GLU A 35 -3.50 7.64 -1.29
CA GLU A 35 -4.89 8.07 -1.44
C GLU A 35 -5.41 7.87 -2.85
N ASN A 36 -4.59 8.12 -3.85
CA ASN A 36 -4.97 8.02 -5.25
C ASN A 36 -4.71 6.65 -5.85
N ARG A 37 -4.42 5.67 -5.00
CA ARG A 37 -4.06 4.33 -5.46
C ARG A 37 -5.14 3.30 -5.20
N LEU A 38 -6.30 3.72 -4.75
CA LEU A 38 -7.38 2.78 -4.49
C LEU A 38 -7.75 2.06 -5.78
N GLY A 39 -7.79 0.73 -5.72
CA GLY A 39 -8.05 -0.09 -6.89
C GLY A 39 -6.82 -0.35 -7.74
N ARG A 40 -5.67 0.17 -7.34
CA ARG A 40 -4.44 0.02 -8.11
C ARG A 40 -3.43 -0.82 -7.35
N GLU A 41 -2.49 -1.37 -8.09
CA GLU A 41 -1.42 -2.13 -7.49
C GLU A 41 -0.46 -1.21 -6.76
N VAL A 42 -0.08 -1.61 -5.56
CA VAL A 42 0.88 -0.86 -4.75
C VAL A 42 1.98 -1.80 -4.30
N MET A 43 3.13 -1.23 -4.01
CA MET A 43 4.26 -1.99 -3.51
C MET A 43 4.85 -1.24 -2.32
N GLY A 44 5.20 -1.98 -1.28
CA GLY A 44 5.79 -1.37 -0.11
C GLY A 44 6.83 -2.27 0.52
N VAL A 45 7.79 -1.65 1.15
CA VAL A 45 8.80 -2.37 1.91
C VAL A 45 8.48 -2.19 3.38
N VAL A 46 8.27 -3.31 4.07
CA VAL A 46 7.94 -3.29 5.49
C VAL A 46 9.24 -3.29 6.28
N GLN A 47 9.40 -2.29 7.13
CA GLN A 47 10.61 -2.15 7.94
C GLN A 47 10.21 -1.73 9.34
N GLY A 48 10.40 -2.63 10.29
CA GLY A 48 10.23 -2.30 11.70
C GLY A 48 8.91 -1.67 12.07
N GLY A 49 7.81 -2.14 11.49
CA GLY A 49 6.50 -1.63 11.82
C GLY A 49 6.03 -0.47 10.97
N SER A 50 6.83 -0.04 10.01
CA SER A 50 6.42 0.98 9.06
C SER A 50 6.54 0.44 7.65
N VAL A 51 5.89 1.14 6.72
CA VAL A 51 5.89 0.73 5.31
C VAL A 51 6.40 1.89 4.47
N SER A 52 7.39 1.60 3.65
CA SER A 52 7.92 2.56 2.69
C SER A 52 7.28 2.26 1.34
N TRP A 53 6.41 3.15 0.87
CA TRP A 53 5.65 2.93 -0.35
C TRP A 53 6.50 3.23 -1.58
N GLN A 54 6.35 2.38 -2.60
CA GLN A 54 7.06 2.54 -3.87
C GLN A 54 6.03 2.38 -4.98
N PHE A 55 5.97 3.35 -5.88
CA PHE A 55 4.97 3.35 -6.95
C PHE A 55 5.59 3.26 -8.33
N GLY A 56 6.71 2.73 -8.42
CA GLY A 56 7.31 2.45 -9.65
C GLY A 56 7.93 3.60 -10.33
N ARG A 57 8.04 3.71 -10.73
CA ARG A 57 8.42 4.33 -11.60
C ARG A 57 9.53 4.15 -12.19
N LYS A 58 9.44 4.01 -12.43
CA LYS A 58 10.16 3.77 -12.96
C LYS A 58 10.66 4.01 -13.54
N LEU A 59 10.64 4.23 -13.76
CA LEU A 59 10.99 4.32 -14.48
C LEU A 59 11.66 4.69 -14.80
N GLY A 60 11.87 4.81 -14.78
CA GLY A 60 12.55 5.06 -15.17
C GLY A 60 13.01 5.49 -15.46
N LEU A 61 13.03 5.63 -15.62
CA LEU A 61 13.51 5.96 -16.04
C LEU A 61 14.00 6.27 -16.33
N SER A 62 14.19 6.34 -16.43
CA SER A 62 14.70 6.63 -16.88
C SER A 62 14.98 7.03 -17.25
N LEU A 63 15.18 7.29 -17.38
CA LEU A 63 15.51 7.68 -17.88
C LEU A 63 15.80 7.75 -18.09
#